data_3d4117942ab2770a58993f3cf497fe1e
#
_entry.id   3d4117942ab2770a58993f3cf497fe1e
#
_cell.length_a   1.000
_cell.length_b   1.000
_cell.length_c   1.000
_cell.angle_alpha   90.00
_cell.angle_beta   90.00
_cell.angle_gamma   90.00
#
_symmetry.space_group_name_H-M   'P 1'
#
loop_
_entity.id
_entity.type
_entity.pdbx_description
1 polymer ?
#
loop_
_entity_poly.entity_id
_entity_poly.type
_entity_poly.pdbx_seq_one_letter_code
_entity_poly.pdbx_strand_id
1 'polypeptide(L)'
;MSGPATPPQLDTLAIHADQPDHVKEPAYPVAPSISVSTTFHQPHPDSDLAHTGHGEPHPEDAFHIYSRYSQDTRVRSERVISGMMEGHALLYSSGLSAADAIADLLLPTTIAIRRGYFGVHGVFQKYAQGRNVKFIDLDDEYPTQEGTPSQDSDVRRGATLVWLETPLNPTGEARNIEHYAQRAHAAHAYLAVDATLAPPPLQHPFQHGADFVMHSGTKYFGCLIYTS
;
A
#
# COMPACT_ATOMS: atom_id res chain seq x y z
N MET A 1 16.66 -13.77 -32.35
CA MET A 1 15.49 -13.85 -31.45
C MET A 1 16.03 -13.76 -30.05
N SER A 2 15.92 -12.60 -29.40
CA SER A 2 16.28 -12.44 -27.99
C SER A 2 15.23 -13.18 -27.15
N GLY A 3 15.65 -14.12 -26.33
CA GLY A 3 14.76 -14.79 -25.37
C GLY A 3 14.10 -13.78 -24.43
N PRO A 4 13.04 -14.19 -23.70
CA PRO A 4 12.40 -13.30 -22.72
C PRO A 4 13.46 -12.82 -21.73
N ALA A 5 13.50 -11.50 -21.51
CA ALA A 5 14.43 -10.91 -20.54
C ALA A 5 14.11 -11.45 -19.14
N THR A 6 15.15 -11.87 -18.42
CA THR A 6 15.00 -12.29 -17.02
C THR A 6 14.48 -11.09 -16.23
N PRO A 7 13.46 -11.25 -15.38
CA PRO A 7 12.97 -10.15 -14.56
C PRO A 7 14.09 -9.60 -13.68
N PRO A 8 14.14 -8.27 -13.44
CA PRO A 8 15.19 -7.67 -12.63
C PRO A 8 15.14 -8.19 -11.20
N GLN A 9 16.30 -8.32 -10.57
CA GLN A 9 16.42 -8.76 -9.18
C GLN A 9 15.99 -7.64 -8.22
N LEU A 10 15.68 -7.99 -6.98
CA LEU A 10 15.15 -7.06 -5.97
C LEU A 10 16.10 -5.88 -5.70
N ASP A 11 17.40 -6.13 -5.66
CA ASP A 11 18.44 -5.09 -5.50
C ASP A 11 18.47 -4.12 -6.67
N THR A 12 18.28 -4.61 -7.89
CA THR A 12 18.13 -3.79 -9.10
C THR A 12 16.86 -2.93 -9.03
N LEU A 13 15.74 -3.50 -8.61
CA LEU A 13 14.47 -2.77 -8.43
C LEU A 13 14.60 -1.69 -7.36
N ALA A 14 15.24 -1.98 -6.24
CA ALA A 14 15.45 -1.02 -5.17
C ALA A 14 16.25 0.22 -5.59
N ILE A 15 17.08 0.11 -6.63
CA ILE A 15 17.95 1.20 -7.10
C ILE A 15 17.36 1.91 -8.33
N HIS A 16 16.65 1.19 -9.20
CA HIS A 16 16.31 1.65 -10.53
C HIS A 16 14.82 1.70 -10.86
N ALA A 17 13.93 1.18 -10.02
CA ALA A 17 12.50 1.11 -10.33
C ALA A 17 11.81 2.49 -10.48
N ASP A 18 12.45 3.57 -10.02
CA ASP A 18 11.98 4.94 -10.18
C ASP A 18 12.55 5.66 -11.41
N GLN A 19 13.48 5.00 -12.14
CA GLN A 19 14.10 5.61 -13.31
C GLN A 19 13.17 5.48 -14.53
N PRO A 20 12.96 6.57 -15.28
CA PRO A 20 12.21 6.48 -16.52
C PRO A 20 12.96 5.63 -17.55
N ASP A 21 12.23 4.82 -18.31
CA ASP A 21 12.78 3.93 -19.36
C ASP A 21 13.58 4.66 -20.45
N HIS A 22 13.42 5.98 -20.52
CA HIS A 22 14.06 6.83 -21.53
C HIS A 22 14.66 8.09 -20.92
N VAL A 23 15.88 7.97 -20.40
CA VAL A 23 16.69 9.15 -20.07
C VAL A 23 17.16 9.78 -21.38
N LYS A 24 16.36 10.69 -21.93
CA LYS A 24 16.70 11.40 -23.19
C LYS A 24 17.55 12.64 -22.98
N GLU A 25 17.71 13.10 -21.76
CA GLU A 25 18.44 14.34 -21.46
C GLU A 25 19.84 14.05 -20.91
N PRO A 26 20.89 14.60 -21.52
CA PRO A 26 22.29 14.34 -21.14
C PRO A 26 22.68 14.87 -19.76
N ALA A 27 21.79 15.60 -19.07
CA ALA A 27 22.02 16.18 -17.75
C ALA A 27 21.10 15.62 -16.64
N TYR A 28 20.53 14.43 -16.84
CA TYR A 28 19.68 13.83 -15.81
C TYR A 28 20.52 13.41 -14.59
N PRO A 29 20.20 13.88 -13.38
CA PRO A 29 20.98 13.56 -12.19
C PRO A 29 20.84 12.07 -11.82
N VAL A 30 21.96 11.45 -11.44
CA VAL A 30 21.94 10.05 -10.94
C VAL A 30 21.12 9.95 -9.64
N ALA A 31 21.30 10.92 -8.74
CA ALA A 31 20.46 11.03 -7.54
C ALA A 31 19.33 12.03 -7.78
N PRO A 32 18.07 11.66 -7.52
CA PRO A 32 16.94 12.56 -7.71
C PRO A 32 17.00 13.75 -6.76
N SER A 33 16.46 14.89 -7.21
CA SER A 33 16.25 16.05 -6.36
C SER A 33 15.18 15.76 -5.29
N ILE A 34 15.37 16.27 -4.09
CA ILE A 34 14.33 16.30 -3.06
C ILE A 34 13.48 17.53 -3.33
N SER A 35 12.25 17.35 -3.79
CA SER A 35 11.32 18.46 -3.99
C SER A 35 10.68 18.87 -2.67
N VAL A 36 10.75 20.16 -2.35
CA VAL A 36 10.09 20.77 -1.18
C VAL A 36 8.88 21.63 -1.58
N SER A 37 8.56 21.67 -2.88
CA SER A 37 7.40 22.43 -3.38
C SER A 37 6.09 21.83 -2.90
N THR A 38 5.17 22.68 -2.46
CA THR A 38 3.82 22.28 -2.03
C THR A 38 2.75 22.60 -3.07
N THR A 39 3.09 23.47 -4.04
CA THR A 39 2.22 23.93 -5.12
C THR A 39 3.04 24.01 -6.40
N PHE A 40 2.47 23.69 -7.52
CA PHE A 40 3.13 23.61 -8.81
C PHE A 40 2.45 24.53 -9.81
N HIS A 41 3.21 25.04 -10.79
CA HIS A 41 2.65 25.81 -11.88
C HIS A 41 1.72 24.94 -12.72
N GLN A 42 0.55 25.48 -13.04
CA GLN A 42 -0.36 24.81 -13.96
C GLN A 42 0.15 24.93 -15.39
N PRO A 43 -0.03 23.92 -16.23
CA PRO A 43 0.27 24.03 -17.65
C PRO A 43 -0.64 25.07 -18.31
N HIS A 44 -0.16 25.64 -19.42
CA HIS A 44 -0.98 26.58 -20.20
C HIS A 44 -2.25 25.87 -20.68
N PRO A 45 -3.45 26.50 -20.65
CA PRO A 45 -4.70 25.86 -21.03
C PRO A 45 -4.73 25.23 -22.43
N ASP A 46 -3.94 25.78 -23.36
CA ASP A 46 -3.83 25.29 -24.73
C ASP A 46 -2.71 24.25 -24.93
N SER A 47 -2.05 23.81 -23.86
CA SER A 47 -1.02 22.79 -23.95
C SER A 47 -1.63 21.38 -23.85
N ASP A 48 -1.01 20.39 -24.50
CA ASP A 48 -1.43 18.99 -24.43
C ASP A 48 -1.47 18.49 -22.99
N LEU A 49 -0.59 19.01 -22.13
CA LEU A 49 -0.56 18.68 -20.69
C LEU A 49 -1.82 19.13 -19.94
N ALA A 50 -2.50 20.19 -20.38
CA ALA A 50 -3.73 20.65 -19.72
C ALA A 50 -4.90 19.69 -19.92
N HIS A 51 -4.81 18.82 -20.91
CA HIS A 51 -5.84 17.84 -21.29
C HIS A 51 -5.56 16.45 -20.72
N THR A 52 -4.36 16.19 -20.17
CA THR A 52 -4.06 14.97 -19.43
C THR A 52 -4.69 15.07 -18.05
N GLY A 53 -5.62 14.17 -17.74
CA GLY A 53 -6.56 14.23 -16.62
C GLY A 53 -6.01 14.68 -15.27
N HIS A 54 -6.80 15.50 -14.60
CA HIS A 54 -6.56 15.89 -13.21
C HIS A 54 -6.76 14.68 -12.29
N GLY A 55 -5.69 14.29 -11.59
CA GLY A 55 -5.85 13.42 -10.42
C GLY A 55 -5.71 11.93 -10.64
N GLU A 56 -5.34 11.45 -11.81
CA GLU A 56 -4.94 10.05 -11.95
C GLU A 56 -3.62 9.81 -11.21
N PRO A 57 -3.56 8.77 -10.36
CA PRO A 57 -2.42 8.62 -9.46
C PRO A 57 -1.13 8.24 -10.17
N HIS A 58 -0.91 8.22 -11.40
CA HIS A 58 0.35 8.00 -12.11
C HIS A 58 0.20 7.85 -13.64
N PRO A 59 -0.27 8.82 -14.39
CA PRO A 59 0.15 8.91 -15.77
C PRO A 59 1.61 9.38 -15.73
N GLU A 60 2.49 8.77 -16.50
CA GLU A 60 3.90 9.16 -16.62
C GLU A 60 4.10 10.63 -17.03
N ASP A 61 3.05 11.25 -17.53
CA ASP A 61 2.97 12.63 -18.03
C ASP A 61 2.11 13.56 -17.16
N ALA A 62 1.66 13.14 -15.97
CA ALA A 62 0.83 13.99 -15.12
C ALA A 62 1.65 15.08 -14.45
N PHE A 63 1.16 16.31 -14.53
CA PHE A 63 1.72 17.42 -13.78
C PHE A 63 1.18 17.43 -12.34
N HIS A 64 2.03 17.84 -11.41
CA HIS A 64 1.63 18.02 -10.03
C HIS A 64 0.83 19.32 -9.84
N ILE A 65 -0.17 19.31 -8.96
CA ILE A 65 -0.94 20.50 -8.58
C ILE A 65 -0.58 20.91 -7.15
N TYR A 66 -0.86 20.03 -6.21
CA TYR A 66 -0.52 20.18 -4.80
C TYR A 66 0.19 18.93 -4.28
N SER A 67 1.19 19.11 -3.43
CA SER A 67 1.95 18.01 -2.85
C SER A 67 1.09 17.01 -2.06
N ARG A 68 -0.11 17.41 -1.62
CA ARG A 68 -1.07 16.51 -0.99
C ARG A 68 -1.63 15.45 -1.94
N TYR A 69 -1.76 15.80 -3.24
CA TYR A 69 -2.22 14.87 -4.27
C TYR A 69 -1.05 14.06 -4.83
N SER A 70 -0.04 14.75 -5.33
CA SER A 70 1.14 14.12 -5.91
C SER A 70 2.36 15.03 -5.80
N GLN A 71 3.55 14.44 -5.75
CA GLN A 71 4.82 15.15 -5.68
C GLN A 71 5.95 14.20 -6.08
N ASP A 72 6.93 14.68 -6.84
CA ASP A 72 8.00 13.86 -7.42
C ASP A 72 8.65 12.89 -6.44
N THR A 73 9.10 13.37 -5.28
CA THR A 73 9.81 12.53 -4.31
C THR A 73 8.92 11.40 -3.79
N ARG A 74 7.63 11.68 -3.55
CA ARG A 74 6.67 10.67 -3.12
C ARG A 74 6.40 9.65 -4.22
N VAL A 75 6.09 10.10 -5.43
CA VAL A 75 5.80 9.24 -6.59
C VAL A 75 6.97 8.31 -6.89
N ARG A 76 8.20 8.82 -6.84
CA ARG A 76 9.41 8.00 -7.01
C ARG A 76 9.56 6.94 -5.93
N SER A 77 9.32 7.30 -4.68
CA SER A 77 9.36 6.35 -3.57
C SER A 77 8.27 5.27 -3.71
N GLU A 78 7.07 5.65 -4.13
CA GLU A 78 5.97 4.73 -4.42
C GLU A 78 6.33 3.77 -5.56
N ARG A 79 7.00 4.24 -6.63
CA ARG A 79 7.49 3.39 -7.72
C ARG A 79 8.52 2.36 -7.25
N VAL A 80 9.51 2.78 -6.45
CA VAL A 80 10.52 1.85 -5.90
C VAL A 80 9.85 0.77 -5.05
N ILE A 81 8.96 1.17 -4.14
CA ILE A 81 8.24 0.21 -3.27
C ILE A 81 7.33 -0.68 -4.11
N SER A 82 6.63 -0.15 -5.11
CA SER A 82 5.80 -0.94 -6.03
C SER A 82 6.60 -2.03 -6.74
N GLY A 83 7.78 -1.69 -7.24
CA GLY A 83 8.67 -2.65 -7.88
C GLY A 83 9.16 -3.74 -6.92
N MET A 84 9.47 -3.37 -5.67
CA MET A 84 9.93 -4.32 -4.65
C MET A 84 8.82 -5.23 -4.13
N MET A 85 7.58 -4.73 -4.10
CA MET A 85 6.42 -5.43 -3.54
C MET A 85 5.60 -6.18 -4.59
N GLU A 86 5.92 -6.02 -5.88
CA GLU A 86 5.14 -6.59 -7.00
C GLU A 86 3.67 -6.15 -6.97
N GLY A 87 3.42 -4.89 -6.58
CA GLY A 87 2.08 -4.33 -6.44
C GLY A 87 2.07 -2.81 -6.56
N HIS A 88 0.94 -2.18 -6.37
CA HIS A 88 0.83 -0.72 -6.34
C HIS A 88 1.06 -0.20 -4.92
N ALA A 89 2.03 0.71 -4.73
CA ALA A 89 2.31 1.32 -3.44
C ALA A 89 1.74 2.73 -3.35
N LEU A 90 1.18 3.04 -2.19
CA LEU A 90 0.76 4.37 -1.78
C LEU A 90 1.43 4.73 -0.45
N LEU A 91 2.02 5.90 -0.36
CA LEU A 91 2.66 6.40 0.85
C LEU A 91 1.72 7.26 1.69
N TYR A 92 1.68 6.95 2.96
CA TYR A 92 0.98 7.69 4.00
C TYR A 92 1.96 8.27 5.02
N SER A 93 1.53 9.25 5.79
CA SER A 93 2.35 9.90 6.82
C SER A 93 2.76 8.96 7.97
N SER A 94 2.07 7.83 8.13
CA SER A 94 2.37 6.79 9.12
C SER A 94 1.74 5.46 8.74
N GLY A 95 2.23 4.35 9.32
CA GLY A 95 1.58 3.04 9.18
C GLY A 95 0.15 3.02 9.73
N LEU A 96 -0.14 3.79 10.78
CA LEU A 96 -1.50 3.92 11.31
C LEU A 96 -2.44 4.63 10.33
N SER A 97 -1.95 5.66 9.62
CA SER A 97 -2.73 6.32 8.56
C SER A 97 -3.00 5.38 7.38
N ALA A 98 -2.06 4.48 7.06
CA ALA A 98 -2.27 3.47 6.03
C ALA A 98 -3.33 2.44 6.46
N ALA A 99 -3.29 1.99 7.71
CA ALA A 99 -4.31 1.08 8.25
C ALA A 99 -5.72 1.72 8.27
N ASP A 100 -5.80 3.00 8.64
CA ASP A 100 -7.04 3.78 8.60
C ASP A 100 -7.59 3.92 7.18
N ALA A 101 -6.70 4.19 6.22
CA ALA A 101 -7.08 4.28 4.80
C ALA A 101 -7.64 2.97 4.24
N ILE A 102 -7.12 1.82 4.64
CA ILE A 102 -7.69 0.51 4.26
C ILE A 102 -9.10 0.35 4.85
N ALA A 103 -9.31 0.72 6.11
CA ALA A 103 -10.62 0.67 6.73
C ALA A 103 -11.62 1.64 6.06
N ASP A 104 -11.20 2.85 5.74
CA ASP A 104 -12.05 3.83 5.05
C ASP A 104 -12.35 3.45 3.60
N LEU A 105 -11.45 2.78 2.90
CA LEU A 105 -11.67 2.25 1.56
C LEU A 105 -12.72 1.14 1.57
N LEU A 106 -12.57 0.16 2.46
CA LEU A 106 -13.40 -1.04 2.51
C LEU A 106 -14.72 -0.82 3.24
N LEU A 107 -14.78 0.14 4.16
CA LEU A 107 -15.91 0.38 5.08
C LEU A 107 -16.42 -0.93 5.72
N PRO A 108 -15.54 -1.75 6.34
CA PRO A 108 -15.92 -3.07 6.79
C PRO A 108 -16.97 -3.02 7.89
N THR A 109 -17.91 -3.96 7.86
CA THR A 109 -18.89 -4.19 8.93
C THR A 109 -18.40 -5.22 9.94
N THR A 110 -17.39 -6.01 9.57
CA THR A 110 -16.72 -6.95 10.45
C THR A 110 -15.21 -6.84 10.25
N ILE A 111 -14.47 -6.82 11.35
CA ILE A 111 -13.00 -6.83 11.35
C ILE A 111 -12.55 -8.06 12.13
N ALA A 112 -11.91 -9.00 11.42
CA ALA A 112 -11.25 -10.16 12.03
C ALA A 112 -9.81 -9.78 12.35
N ILE A 113 -9.46 -9.69 13.63
CA ILE A 113 -8.15 -9.28 14.09
C ILE A 113 -7.79 -10.00 15.39
N ARG A 114 -6.53 -10.38 15.53
CA ARG A 114 -5.99 -10.94 16.77
C ARG A 114 -4.99 -9.95 17.39
N ARG A 115 -4.47 -10.30 18.56
CA ARG A 115 -3.40 -9.54 19.25
C ARG A 115 -2.32 -9.11 18.24
N GLY A 116 -1.62 -8.04 18.56
CA GLY A 116 -0.58 -7.47 17.72
C GLY A 116 -0.31 -6.04 18.12
N TYR A 117 0.08 -5.21 17.19
CA TYR A 117 0.39 -3.83 17.46
C TYR A 117 -0.85 -3.05 17.95
N PHE A 118 -0.79 -2.60 19.20
CA PHE A 118 -1.90 -1.93 19.89
C PHE A 118 -2.42 -0.68 19.14
N GLY A 119 -1.54 0.00 18.39
CA GLY A 119 -1.91 1.20 17.64
C GLY A 119 -2.94 0.89 16.54
N VAL A 120 -2.83 -0.24 15.85
CA VAL A 120 -3.79 -0.68 14.84
C VAL A 120 -5.15 -1.00 15.48
N HIS A 121 -5.15 -1.67 16.64
CA HIS A 121 -6.38 -1.87 17.41
C HIS A 121 -7.06 -0.54 17.75
N GLY A 122 -6.28 0.48 18.17
CA GLY A 122 -6.79 1.83 18.45
C GLY A 122 -7.40 2.49 17.21
N VAL A 123 -6.78 2.35 16.03
CA VAL A 123 -7.31 2.84 14.75
C VAL A 123 -8.67 2.19 14.47
N PHE A 124 -8.77 0.87 14.52
CA PHE A 124 -10.01 0.17 14.21
C PHE A 124 -11.10 0.40 15.26
N GLN A 125 -10.74 0.55 16.53
CA GLN A 125 -11.70 0.98 17.57
C GLN A 125 -12.25 2.38 17.29
N LYS A 126 -11.39 3.32 16.87
CA LYS A 126 -11.81 4.67 16.46
C LYS A 126 -12.69 4.62 15.21
N TYR A 127 -12.31 3.83 14.21
CA TYR A 127 -13.11 3.61 13.02
C TYR A 127 -14.52 3.11 13.37
N ALA A 128 -14.64 2.19 14.33
CA ALA A 128 -15.92 1.61 14.77
C ALA A 128 -16.83 2.58 15.54
N GLN A 129 -16.29 3.71 16.04
CA GLN A 129 -17.10 4.69 16.78
C GLN A 129 -18.23 5.24 15.91
N GLY A 130 -19.47 5.07 16.37
CA GLY A 130 -20.66 5.49 15.62
C GLY A 130 -21.02 4.62 14.41
N ARG A 131 -20.28 3.53 14.18
CA ARG A 131 -20.55 2.51 13.16
C ARG A 131 -20.88 1.18 13.84
N ASN A 132 -21.73 0.37 13.22
CA ASN A 132 -22.01 -0.98 13.72
C ASN A 132 -20.97 -1.98 13.19
N VAL A 133 -19.76 -1.95 13.75
CA VAL A 133 -18.65 -2.83 13.37
C VAL A 133 -18.49 -3.93 14.39
N LYS A 134 -18.46 -5.18 13.93
CA LYS A 134 -18.20 -6.35 14.76
C LYS A 134 -16.70 -6.69 14.73
N PHE A 135 -16.10 -6.93 15.87
CA PHE A 135 -14.75 -7.49 15.98
C PHE A 135 -14.85 -8.99 16.27
N ILE A 136 -14.08 -9.79 15.56
CA ILE A 136 -13.98 -11.25 15.73
C ILE A 136 -12.50 -11.65 15.75
N ASP A 137 -12.21 -12.86 16.23
CA ASP A 137 -10.86 -13.42 16.18
C ASP A 137 -10.51 -13.88 14.75
N LEU A 138 -9.22 -13.94 14.41
CA LEU A 138 -8.73 -14.42 13.11
C LEU A 138 -9.13 -15.87 12.81
N ASP A 139 -9.31 -16.69 13.83
CA ASP A 139 -9.65 -18.11 13.67
C ASP A 139 -11.17 -18.36 13.74
N ASP A 140 -11.99 -17.33 14.04
CA ASP A 140 -13.44 -17.42 13.95
C ASP A 140 -13.93 -17.59 12.51
N GLU A 141 -15.16 -18.05 12.35
CA GLU A 141 -15.81 -18.06 11.03
C GLU A 141 -16.09 -16.64 10.55
N TYR A 142 -15.71 -16.37 9.31
CA TYR A 142 -15.95 -15.07 8.70
C TYR A 142 -17.37 -15.00 8.14
N PRO A 143 -18.13 -13.93 8.42
CA PRO A 143 -19.43 -13.74 7.80
C PRO A 143 -19.29 -13.65 6.28
N THR A 144 -20.05 -14.46 5.56
CA THR A 144 -20.12 -14.37 4.10
C THR A 144 -20.96 -13.16 3.74
N GLN A 145 -20.31 -12.07 3.35
CA GLN A 145 -20.96 -10.83 2.91
C GLN A 145 -20.39 -10.43 1.57
N GLU A 146 -21.26 -10.40 0.57
CA GLU A 146 -20.80 -10.00 -0.78
C GLU A 146 -20.36 -8.54 -0.89
N GLY A 147 -20.60 -7.72 0.13
CA GLY A 147 -20.32 -6.28 0.09
C GLY A 147 -21.05 -5.57 -1.05
N THR A 148 -21.07 -4.25 -1.02
CA THR A 148 -21.64 -3.45 -2.10
C THR A 148 -20.52 -2.99 -3.05
N PRO A 149 -20.62 -3.24 -4.38
CA PRO A 149 -19.64 -2.72 -5.32
C PRO A 149 -19.50 -1.21 -5.18
N SER A 150 -18.27 -0.71 -5.17
CA SER A 150 -18.03 0.73 -5.27
C SER A 150 -18.32 1.21 -6.70
N GLN A 151 -18.81 2.44 -6.84
CA GLN A 151 -19.06 3.01 -8.18
C GLN A 151 -17.76 3.30 -8.94
N ASP A 152 -16.66 3.53 -8.20
CA ASP A 152 -15.40 4.03 -8.76
C ASP A 152 -14.25 3.00 -8.71
N SER A 153 -14.50 1.78 -8.22
CA SER A 153 -13.47 0.75 -8.09
C SER A 153 -14.07 -0.66 -8.01
N ASP A 154 -13.26 -1.68 -8.29
CA ASP A 154 -13.64 -3.10 -8.12
C ASP A 154 -13.73 -3.51 -6.64
N VAL A 155 -13.47 -2.59 -5.71
CA VAL A 155 -13.52 -2.84 -4.28
C VAL A 155 -14.97 -2.90 -3.79
N ARG A 156 -15.30 -3.94 -3.02
CA ARG A 156 -16.61 -4.13 -2.39
C ARG A 156 -16.63 -3.57 -0.98
N ARG A 157 -17.44 -2.55 -0.74
CA ARG A 157 -17.60 -1.91 0.57
C ARG A 157 -18.53 -2.72 1.46
N GLY A 158 -18.24 -2.75 2.76
CA GLY A 158 -19.03 -3.48 3.74
C GLY A 158 -18.63 -4.95 3.90
N ALA A 159 -17.68 -5.45 3.09
CA ALA A 159 -17.10 -6.78 3.24
C ALA A 159 -16.33 -6.91 4.56
N THR A 160 -16.09 -8.14 5.00
CA THR A 160 -15.22 -8.39 6.16
C THR A 160 -13.77 -8.04 5.83
N LEU A 161 -13.10 -7.32 6.73
CA LEU A 161 -11.66 -7.10 6.72
C LEU A 161 -10.98 -8.12 7.64
N VAL A 162 -10.13 -8.96 7.08
CA VAL A 162 -9.22 -9.84 7.83
C VAL A 162 -7.88 -9.14 7.96
N TRP A 163 -7.51 -8.74 9.16
CA TRP A 163 -6.23 -8.07 9.45
C TRP A 163 -5.26 -9.06 10.07
N LEU A 164 -4.26 -9.45 9.30
CA LEU A 164 -3.23 -10.41 9.68
C LEU A 164 -1.89 -9.70 9.91
N GLU A 165 -1.44 -9.63 11.15
CA GLU A 165 -0.07 -9.19 11.46
C GLU A 165 0.86 -10.40 11.50
N THR A 166 1.84 -10.43 10.61
CA THR A 166 2.82 -11.52 10.55
C THR A 166 4.17 -11.05 9.98
N PRO A 167 5.27 -11.13 10.75
CA PRO A 167 5.39 -11.62 12.14
C PRO A 167 4.63 -10.78 13.16
N LEU A 168 4.06 -11.43 14.17
CA LEU A 168 3.23 -10.80 15.21
C LEU A 168 4.07 -10.00 16.22
N ASN A 169 3.73 -8.76 16.48
CA ASN A 169 4.35 -7.98 17.56
C ASN A 169 3.72 -8.30 18.92
N PRO A 170 4.47 -8.54 20.01
CA PRO A 170 5.93 -8.54 20.08
C PRO A 170 6.56 -9.93 19.96
N THR A 171 5.80 -10.97 19.75
CA THR A 171 6.24 -12.37 19.89
C THR A 171 7.04 -12.90 18.71
N GLY A 172 6.95 -12.26 17.53
CA GLY A 172 7.58 -12.74 16.30
C GLY A 172 6.89 -13.97 15.69
N GLU A 173 5.71 -14.35 16.17
CA GLU A 173 4.97 -15.49 15.64
C GLU A 173 4.64 -15.29 14.16
N ALA A 174 5.08 -16.22 13.33
CA ALA A 174 4.76 -16.24 11.91
C ALA A 174 3.48 -17.02 11.66
N ARG A 175 2.67 -16.52 10.72
CA ARG A 175 1.40 -17.14 10.33
C ARG A 175 1.36 -17.42 8.84
N ASN A 176 0.66 -18.49 8.46
CA ASN A 176 0.50 -18.87 7.06
C ASN A 176 -0.47 -17.91 6.35
N ILE A 177 0.06 -16.99 5.55
CA ILE A 177 -0.74 -16.00 4.81
C ILE A 177 -1.71 -16.67 3.86
N GLU A 178 -1.27 -17.68 3.10
CA GLU A 178 -2.11 -18.40 2.14
C GLU A 178 -3.34 -19.03 2.81
N HIS A 179 -3.17 -19.59 4.01
CA HIS A 179 -4.30 -20.13 4.78
C HIS A 179 -5.36 -19.07 5.07
N TYR A 180 -4.95 -17.88 5.52
CA TYR A 180 -5.90 -16.80 5.81
C TYR A 180 -6.48 -16.18 4.54
N ALA A 181 -5.71 -16.11 3.45
CA ALA A 181 -6.20 -15.68 2.14
C ALA A 181 -7.31 -16.58 1.62
N GLN A 182 -7.11 -17.89 1.63
CA GLN A 182 -8.12 -18.87 1.21
C GLN A 182 -9.40 -18.74 2.04
N ARG A 183 -9.29 -18.59 3.36
CA ARG A 183 -10.45 -18.40 4.24
C ARG A 183 -11.17 -17.07 3.98
N ALA A 184 -10.41 -15.99 3.82
CA ALA A 184 -10.98 -14.68 3.53
C ALA A 184 -11.73 -14.68 2.19
N HIS A 185 -11.10 -15.17 1.13
CA HIS A 185 -11.71 -15.21 -0.20
C HIS A 185 -12.92 -16.14 -0.28
N ALA A 186 -12.91 -17.27 0.43
CA ALA A 186 -14.08 -18.15 0.52
C ALA A 186 -15.29 -17.48 1.18
N ALA A 187 -15.07 -16.47 2.02
CA ALA A 187 -16.11 -15.66 2.67
C ALA A 187 -16.38 -14.33 1.96
N HIS A 188 -15.80 -14.09 0.77
CA HIS A 188 -15.82 -12.79 0.06
C HIS A 188 -15.27 -11.64 0.89
N ALA A 189 -14.35 -11.92 1.82
CA ALA A 189 -13.64 -10.98 2.65
C ALA A 189 -12.31 -10.56 2.00
N TYR A 190 -11.74 -9.45 2.45
CA TYR A 190 -10.41 -9.00 2.07
C TYR A 190 -9.38 -9.33 3.14
N LEU A 191 -8.21 -9.81 2.70
CA LEU A 191 -7.05 -10.02 3.56
C LEU A 191 -6.08 -8.83 3.46
N ALA A 192 -5.91 -8.10 4.56
CA ALA A 192 -4.83 -7.14 4.73
C ALA A 192 -3.74 -7.72 5.62
N VAL A 193 -2.50 -7.69 5.15
CA VAL A 193 -1.34 -8.20 5.89
C VAL A 193 -0.49 -7.03 6.36
N ASP A 194 -0.34 -6.89 7.68
CA ASP A 194 0.70 -6.05 8.26
C ASP A 194 2.02 -6.84 8.28
N ALA A 195 2.87 -6.58 7.30
CA ALA A 195 4.15 -7.22 7.11
C ALA A 195 5.32 -6.34 7.59
N THR A 196 5.06 -5.39 8.48
CA THR A 196 6.04 -4.40 8.96
C THR A 196 7.35 -5.03 9.42
N LEU A 197 7.31 -6.20 10.06
CA LEU A 197 8.50 -6.86 10.62
C LEU A 197 9.18 -7.85 9.66
N ALA A 198 8.62 -8.04 8.45
CA ALA A 198 9.20 -8.89 7.43
C ALA A 198 9.01 -8.29 6.02
N PRO A 199 9.71 -7.17 5.70
CA PRO A 199 9.67 -6.62 4.35
C PRO A 199 10.43 -7.53 3.37
N PRO A 200 10.29 -7.34 2.04
CA PRO A 200 11.10 -8.04 1.06
C PRO A 200 12.61 -7.95 1.37
N PRO A 201 13.39 -8.99 1.15
CA PRO A 201 13.05 -10.30 0.58
C PRO A 201 12.53 -11.32 1.61
N LEU A 202 12.25 -10.93 2.85
CA LEU A 202 11.87 -11.86 3.92
C LEU A 202 10.48 -12.44 3.71
N GLN A 203 9.56 -11.66 3.14
CA GLN A 203 8.17 -12.04 2.91
C GLN A 203 7.59 -11.31 1.69
N HIS A 204 6.77 -12.01 0.90
CA HIS A 204 6.05 -11.48 -0.26
C HIS A 204 4.55 -11.82 -0.14
N PRO A 205 3.77 -11.05 0.66
CA PRO A 205 2.39 -11.42 0.97
C PRO A 205 1.45 -11.51 -0.23
N PHE A 206 1.66 -10.71 -1.29
CA PHE A 206 0.85 -10.78 -2.51
C PHE A 206 0.98 -12.13 -3.23
N GLN A 207 2.16 -12.75 -3.23
CA GLN A 207 2.36 -14.09 -3.79
C GLN A 207 1.57 -15.17 -3.04
N HIS A 208 1.12 -14.88 -1.82
CA HIS A 208 0.32 -15.76 -0.97
C HIS A 208 -1.16 -15.34 -0.87
N GLY A 209 -1.61 -14.43 -1.74
CA GLY A 209 -3.02 -14.06 -1.87
C GLY A 209 -3.48 -12.94 -0.96
N ALA A 210 -2.58 -12.12 -0.40
CA ALA A 210 -3.00 -10.88 0.28
C ALA A 210 -3.61 -9.90 -0.73
N ASP A 211 -4.70 -9.21 -0.34
CA ASP A 211 -5.31 -8.15 -1.15
C ASP A 211 -4.67 -6.80 -0.85
N PHE A 212 -4.26 -6.59 0.40
CA PHE A 212 -3.56 -5.39 0.86
C PHE A 212 -2.34 -5.79 1.68
N VAL A 213 -1.25 -5.04 1.52
CA VAL A 213 -0.06 -5.18 2.34
C VAL A 213 0.29 -3.83 2.94
N MET A 214 0.41 -3.78 4.26
CA MET A 214 0.80 -2.59 5.00
C MET A 214 2.19 -2.76 5.60
N HIS A 215 3.00 -1.72 5.50
CA HIS A 215 4.27 -1.60 6.20
C HIS A 215 4.36 -0.27 6.91
N SER A 216 4.80 -0.29 8.16
CA SER A 216 5.30 0.92 8.80
C SER A 216 6.73 1.16 8.36
N GLY A 217 6.93 2.12 7.44
CA GLY A 217 8.25 2.49 6.92
C GLY A 217 9.23 2.97 8.00
N THR A 218 8.74 3.33 9.19
CA THR A 218 9.51 3.64 10.39
C THR A 218 10.41 2.46 10.82
N LYS A 219 10.11 1.24 10.40
CA LYS A 219 10.84 0.04 10.81
C LYS A 219 11.89 -0.33 9.75
N TYR A 220 11.72 -1.39 9.01
CA TYR A 220 12.75 -1.95 8.14
C TYR A 220 12.92 -1.25 6.78
N PHE A 221 11.93 -0.49 6.32
CA PHE A 221 12.04 0.29 5.06
C PHE A 221 12.86 1.59 5.19
N GLY A 222 13.45 1.88 6.33
CA GLY A 222 14.27 3.06 6.48
C GLY A 222 14.24 3.68 7.87
N CYS A 223 13.98 2.87 8.88
CA CYS A 223 13.90 3.27 10.27
C CYS A 223 15.02 4.24 10.66
N LEU A 224 14.63 5.43 11.10
CA LEU A 224 15.52 6.48 11.57
C LEU A 224 15.65 6.50 13.11
N ILE A 225 15.04 5.55 13.81
CA ILE A 225 15.13 5.48 15.28
C ILE A 225 16.18 4.44 15.63
N TYR A 226 17.41 4.90 15.71
CA TYR A 226 18.43 4.20 16.46
C TYR A 226 18.27 4.55 17.92
N THR A 227 17.76 3.62 18.69
CA THR A 227 18.05 3.63 20.12
C THR A 227 19.39 2.95 20.31
N SER A 228 20.42 3.75 20.57
CA SER A 228 21.70 3.28 21.10
C SER A 228 21.48 2.68 22.50
#